data_0d6d76463802f0fbe2ebcfaa05c400a0
#
_entry.id   0d6d76463802f0fbe2ebcfaa05c400a0
#
_cell.length_a   1.000
_cell.length_b   1.000
_cell.length_c   1.000
_cell.angle_alpha   90.00
_cell.angle_beta   90.00
_cell.angle_gamma   90.00
#
_symmetry.space_group_name_H-M   'P 1'
#
loop_
_entity.id
_entity.type
_entity.pdbx_description
1 polymer ?
#
loop_
_entity_poly.entity_id
_entity_poly.type
_entity_poly.pdbx_seq_one_letter_code
_entity_poly.pdbx_strand_id
1 'polypeptide(L)'
;LVIVPSRELALQIDNVLRKIAAGIKIVCCYGGHSVREESKSLAVAPALIVGTPGRIADHIRRGRIVLETLDTLVLDEFDKCLALGFQDEMQEIIAPLKNVKKKILTSATDSESLPAFTALKKPVKLNFLGSRKDNETTPTDRLSLYRIDSPIKDKLETLLALLHNLKPGLTLIFCNQRESVDRVRQFLTDRGIIAEAFHGGMGQADRERALCKFRNHSSYICISTDLAARGLDIPEVKYIVHYHLPVDFESFTHRNGRTARMHAEGEAFIILGPTEQMPEYATEATDFRIDPKADFLQTPPMATFHFAAGKKEKISKGDIVGFLTQKGKLAADEIGLIEIKDHYSYVAVTRDK
;
A
#
# COMPACT_ATOMS: atom_id res chain seq x y z
N LEU A 1 -9.68 -19.93 2.42
CA LEU A 1 -10.14 -18.55 2.45
C LEU A 1 -9.07 -17.68 3.10
N VAL A 2 -8.67 -16.59 2.44
CA VAL A 2 -7.74 -15.57 2.96
C VAL A 2 -8.52 -14.27 3.10
N ILE A 3 -8.53 -13.68 4.29
CA ILE A 3 -9.19 -12.40 4.59
C ILE A 3 -8.11 -11.38 4.91
N VAL A 4 -8.23 -10.19 4.32
CA VAL A 4 -7.26 -9.10 4.44
C VAL A 4 -7.98 -7.75 4.63
N PRO A 5 -7.40 -6.76 5.32
CA PRO A 5 -8.07 -5.52 5.65
C PRO A 5 -8.31 -4.58 4.47
N SER A 6 -7.52 -4.69 3.40
CA SER A 6 -7.57 -3.74 2.29
C SER A 6 -7.67 -4.41 0.92
N ARG A 7 -8.22 -3.66 -0.06
CA ARG A 7 -8.36 -4.09 -1.46
C ARG A 7 -7.00 -4.33 -2.11
N GLU A 8 -6.07 -3.45 -1.81
CA GLU A 8 -4.71 -3.47 -2.34
C GLU A 8 -3.97 -4.71 -1.87
N LEU A 9 -4.09 -5.06 -0.59
CA LEU A 9 -3.49 -6.27 -0.05
C LEU A 9 -4.14 -7.52 -0.65
N ALA A 10 -5.47 -7.51 -0.86
CA ALA A 10 -6.15 -8.61 -1.55
C ALA A 10 -5.59 -8.84 -2.96
N LEU A 11 -5.40 -7.77 -3.73
CA LEU A 11 -4.81 -7.83 -5.07
C LEU A 11 -3.35 -8.27 -5.05
N GLN A 12 -2.57 -7.82 -4.07
CA GLN A 12 -1.17 -8.22 -3.89
C GLN A 12 -1.05 -9.71 -3.63
N ILE A 13 -1.84 -10.23 -2.68
CA ILE A 13 -1.85 -11.66 -2.34
C ILE A 13 -2.35 -12.49 -3.53
N ASP A 14 -3.42 -12.06 -4.22
CA ASP A 14 -3.89 -12.72 -5.44
C ASP A 14 -2.79 -12.83 -6.49
N ASN A 15 -2.05 -11.75 -6.74
CA ASN A 15 -0.93 -11.74 -7.69
C ASN A 15 0.20 -12.71 -7.30
N VAL A 16 0.55 -12.77 -6.01
CA VAL A 16 1.56 -13.70 -5.50
C VAL A 16 1.07 -15.15 -5.64
N LEU A 17 -0.15 -15.42 -5.19
CA LEU A 17 -0.74 -16.76 -5.25
C LEU A 17 -0.85 -17.29 -6.69
N ARG A 18 -1.21 -16.44 -7.66
CA ARG A 18 -1.24 -16.83 -9.09
C ARG A 18 0.13 -17.22 -9.64
N LYS A 19 1.22 -16.66 -9.10
CA LYS A 19 2.58 -17.02 -9.52
C LYS A 19 3.04 -18.35 -8.94
N ILE A 20 2.69 -18.63 -7.66
CA ILE A 20 3.15 -19.85 -6.96
C ILE A 20 2.19 -21.02 -7.13
N ALA A 21 0.91 -20.78 -7.41
CA ALA A 21 -0.14 -21.76 -7.53
C ALA A 21 -0.69 -21.83 -8.98
N ALA A 22 0.20 -22.01 -9.94
CA ALA A 22 -0.16 -22.09 -11.36
C ALA A 22 -1.14 -23.23 -11.61
N GLY A 23 -2.22 -22.96 -12.35
CA GLY A 23 -3.27 -23.93 -12.66
C GLY A 23 -4.36 -24.07 -11.59
N ILE A 24 -4.25 -23.41 -10.45
CA ILE A 24 -5.27 -23.41 -9.40
C ILE A 24 -6.21 -22.22 -9.60
N LYS A 25 -7.53 -22.48 -9.50
CA LYS A 25 -8.52 -21.41 -9.58
C LYS A 25 -8.52 -20.58 -8.31
N ILE A 26 -8.17 -19.30 -8.46
CA ILE A 26 -8.17 -18.29 -7.40
C ILE A 26 -9.20 -17.22 -7.75
N VAL A 27 -10.03 -16.81 -6.78
CA VAL A 27 -10.98 -15.71 -6.93
C VAL A 27 -10.65 -14.64 -5.89
N CYS A 28 -10.48 -13.41 -6.37
CA CYS A 28 -10.24 -12.24 -5.53
C CYS A 28 -11.53 -11.41 -5.41
N CYS A 29 -12.00 -11.16 -4.17
CA CYS A 29 -13.26 -10.50 -3.85
C CYS A 29 -13.02 -9.25 -3.00
N TYR A 30 -13.27 -8.04 -3.56
CA TYR A 30 -13.05 -6.78 -2.84
C TYR A 30 -14.02 -5.69 -3.27
N GLY A 31 -14.22 -4.68 -2.42
CA GLY A 31 -15.12 -3.56 -2.72
C GLY A 31 -14.60 -2.70 -3.89
N GLY A 32 -15.52 -2.11 -4.69
CA GLY A 32 -15.16 -1.29 -5.86
C GLY A 32 -14.95 -2.10 -7.15
N HIS A 33 -15.05 -3.42 -7.09
CA HIS A 33 -15.07 -4.31 -8.24
C HIS A 33 -16.51 -4.78 -8.56
N SER A 34 -16.75 -5.29 -9.79
CA SER A 34 -18.06 -5.75 -10.23
C SER A 34 -18.49 -7.01 -9.47
N VAL A 35 -19.52 -6.90 -8.64
CA VAL A 35 -20.15 -8.05 -7.94
C VAL A 35 -20.60 -9.12 -8.91
N ARG A 36 -21.04 -8.73 -10.12
CA ARG A 36 -21.52 -9.66 -11.15
C ARG A 36 -20.37 -10.52 -11.70
N GLU A 37 -19.20 -9.95 -11.89
CA GLU A 37 -18.02 -10.69 -12.37
C GLU A 37 -17.48 -11.64 -11.30
N GLU A 38 -17.42 -11.19 -10.04
CA GLU A 38 -17.07 -12.06 -8.91
C GLU A 38 -18.06 -13.22 -8.77
N SER A 39 -19.37 -12.95 -8.89
CA SER A 39 -20.40 -14.00 -8.81
C SER A 39 -20.24 -15.05 -9.91
N LYS A 40 -19.94 -14.63 -11.15
CA LYS A 40 -19.64 -15.58 -12.23
C LYS A 40 -18.40 -16.42 -11.94
N SER A 41 -17.38 -15.79 -11.36
CA SER A 41 -16.15 -16.48 -11.00
C SER A 41 -16.34 -17.46 -9.84
N LEU A 42 -17.25 -17.17 -8.90
CA LEU A 42 -17.59 -18.03 -7.77
C LEU A 42 -18.56 -19.16 -8.15
N ALA A 43 -19.27 -19.09 -9.29
CA ALA A 43 -20.26 -20.09 -9.73
C ALA A 43 -19.67 -21.51 -9.83
N VAL A 44 -18.39 -21.64 -10.15
CA VAL A 44 -17.62 -22.87 -10.02
C VAL A 44 -16.70 -22.68 -8.82
N ALA A 45 -16.80 -23.53 -7.82
CA ALA A 45 -16.04 -23.42 -6.58
C ALA A 45 -14.52 -23.25 -6.86
N PRO A 46 -13.91 -22.14 -6.42
CA PRO A 46 -12.47 -21.99 -6.52
C PRO A 46 -11.76 -22.78 -5.42
N ALA A 47 -10.50 -23.13 -5.65
CA ALA A 47 -9.66 -23.72 -4.61
C ALA A 47 -9.21 -22.68 -3.58
N LEU A 48 -9.15 -21.40 -3.97
CA LEU A 48 -8.68 -20.31 -3.12
C LEU A 48 -9.53 -19.06 -3.33
N ILE A 49 -9.95 -18.44 -2.23
CA ILE A 49 -10.63 -17.16 -2.22
C ILE A 49 -9.80 -16.19 -1.39
N VAL A 50 -9.49 -15.02 -1.94
CA VAL A 50 -8.87 -13.91 -1.22
C VAL A 50 -9.83 -12.74 -1.21
N GLY A 51 -9.99 -12.03 -0.09
CA GLY A 51 -10.89 -10.88 -0.12
C GLY A 51 -10.92 -10.03 1.15
N THR A 52 -11.63 -8.92 1.03
CA THR A 52 -11.88 -8.01 2.15
C THR A 52 -13.13 -8.45 2.93
N PRO A 53 -13.19 -8.22 4.28
CA PRO A 53 -14.26 -8.72 5.13
C PRO A 53 -15.66 -8.41 4.60
N GLY A 54 -15.97 -7.13 4.34
CA GLY A 54 -17.31 -6.73 3.89
C GLY A 54 -17.76 -7.38 2.58
N ARG A 55 -16.85 -7.63 1.62
CA ARG A 55 -17.18 -8.27 0.35
C ARG A 55 -17.35 -9.79 0.50
N ILE A 56 -16.53 -10.42 1.33
CA ILE A 56 -16.66 -11.85 1.62
C ILE A 56 -17.97 -12.11 2.38
N ALA A 57 -18.30 -11.30 3.39
CA ALA A 57 -19.59 -11.40 4.10
C ALA A 57 -20.77 -11.22 3.16
N ASP A 58 -20.75 -10.26 2.20
CA ASP A 58 -21.80 -10.12 1.18
C ASP A 58 -21.98 -11.37 0.32
N HIS A 59 -20.88 -11.98 -0.13
CA HIS A 59 -20.95 -13.22 -0.91
C HIS A 59 -21.45 -14.42 -0.10
N ILE A 60 -21.10 -14.52 1.20
CA ILE A 60 -21.63 -15.54 2.11
C ILE A 60 -23.12 -15.33 2.33
N ARG A 61 -23.59 -14.12 2.64
CA ARG A 61 -25.02 -13.81 2.80
C ARG A 61 -25.85 -14.17 1.57
N ARG A 62 -25.27 -14.05 0.40
CA ARG A 62 -25.91 -14.37 -0.88
C ARG A 62 -25.75 -15.84 -1.30
N GLY A 63 -25.17 -16.70 -0.45
CA GLY A 63 -24.95 -18.12 -0.74
C GLY A 63 -24.04 -18.41 -1.94
N ARG A 64 -23.09 -17.52 -2.23
CA ARG A 64 -22.18 -17.65 -3.39
C ARG A 64 -20.87 -18.34 -3.07
N ILE A 65 -20.53 -18.47 -1.78
CA ILE A 65 -19.36 -19.18 -1.29
C ILE A 65 -19.84 -20.46 -0.62
N VAL A 66 -19.32 -21.61 -1.08
CA VAL A 66 -19.61 -22.93 -0.49
C VAL A 66 -18.75 -23.10 0.75
N LEU A 67 -19.35 -22.91 1.93
CA LEU A 67 -18.64 -22.90 3.22
C LEU A 67 -18.25 -24.30 3.68
N GLU A 68 -19.01 -25.33 3.28
CA GLU A 68 -18.84 -26.74 3.69
C GLU A 68 -17.51 -27.32 3.22
N THR A 69 -16.95 -26.77 2.14
CA THR A 69 -15.68 -27.22 1.53
C THR A 69 -14.48 -26.44 2.03
N LEU A 70 -14.70 -25.42 2.86
CA LEU A 70 -13.60 -24.62 3.43
C LEU A 70 -12.94 -25.38 4.58
N ASP A 71 -11.67 -25.72 4.40
CA ASP A 71 -10.86 -26.40 5.40
C ASP A 71 -9.79 -25.50 6.05
N THR A 72 -9.41 -24.42 5.40
CA THR A 72 -8.36 -23.50 5.86
C THR A 72 -8.82 -22.03 5.82
N LEU A 73 -8.63 -21.31 6.92
CA LEU A 73 -8.88 -19.88 7.06
C LEU A 73 -7.59 -19.17 7.42
N VAL A 74 -7.26 -18.12 6.68
CA VAL A 74 -6.15 -17.20 6.97
C VAL A 74 -6.73 -15.81 7.20
N LEU A 75 -6.40 -15.20 8.34
CA LEU A 75 -6.74 -13.83 8.70
C LEU A 75 -5.44 -13.04 8.74
N ASP A 76 -5.15 -12.35 7.66
CA ASP A 76 -3.89 -11.59 7.53
C ASP A 76 -4.09 -10.13 7.93
N GLU A 77 -3.11 -9.55 8.62
CA GLU A 77 -3.22 -8.25 9.30
C GLU A 77 -4.52 -8.17 10.15
N PHE A 78 -4.74 -9.18 11.00
CA PHE A 78 -5.98 -9.32 11.77
C PHE A 78 -6.24 -8.14 12.71
N ASP A 79 -5.21 -7.63 13.38
CA ASP A 79 -5.24 -6.41 14.20
C ASP A 79 -5.80 -5.22 13.39
N LYS A 80 -5.45 -5.12 12.12
CA LYS A 80 -5.93 -4.07 11.22
C LYS A 80 -7.38 -4.27 10.82
N CYS A 81 -7.80 -5.51 10.59
CA CYS A 81 -9.23 -5.79 10.35
C CYS A 81 -10.08 -5.29 11.52
N LEU A 82 -9.61 -5.49 12.76
CA LEU A 82 -10.31 -5.01 13.96
C LEU A 82 -10.26 -3.47 14.08
N ALA A 83 -9.09 -2.88 13.90
CA ALA A 83 -8.91 -1.41 13.96
C ALA A 83 -9.77 -0.66 12.93
N LEU A 84 -10.09 -1.30 11.80
CA LEU A 84 -10.96 -0.76 10.76
C LEU A 84 -12.45 -0.97 11.02
N GLY A 85 -12.81 -1.61 12.14
CA GLY A 85 -14.19 -1.85 12.52
C GLY A 85 -14.84 -3.03 11.80
N PHE A 86 -14.07 -3.95 11.20
CA PHE A 86 -14.59 -5.14 10.51
C PHE A 86 -14.93 -6.30 11.47
N GLN A 87 -15.10 -6.01 12.76
CA GLN A 87 -15.37 -7.05 13.74
C GLN A 87 -16.66 -7.83 13.43
N ASP A 88 -17.73 -7.14 13.07
CA ASP A 88 -19.03 -7.74 12.80
C ASP A 88 -18.99 -8.63 11.55
N GLU A 89 -18.37 -8.14 10.46
CA GLU A 89 -18.19 -8.92 9.24
C GLU A 89 -17.28 -10.14 9.47
N MET A 90 -16.23 -9.99 10.26
CA MET A 90 -15.35 -11.10 10.62
C MET A 90 -16.10 -12.16 11.43
N GLN A 91 -16.94 -11.77 12.39
CA GLN A 91 -17.79 -12.66 13.15
C GLN A 91 -18.79 -13.37 12.23
N GLU A 92 -19.46 -12.64 11.33
CA GLU A 92 -20.40 -13.19 10.34
C GLU A 92 -19.74 -14.23 9.44
N ILE A 93 -18.50 -13.98 9.02
CA ILE A 93 -17.75 -14.92 8.17
C ILE A 93 -17.36 -16.18 8.95
N ILE A 94 -16.86 -16.02 10.19
CA ILE A 94 -16.23 -17.11 10.95
C ILE A 94 -17.28 -18.01 11.60
N ALA A 95 -18.41 -17.48 12.07
CA ALA A 95 -19.42 -18.21 12.79
C ALA A 95 -19.97 -19.45 12.03
N PRO A 96 -20.24 -19.39 10.72
CA PRO A 96 -20.73 -20.55 9.96
C PRO A 96 -19.65 -21.56 9.58
N LEU A 97 -18.36 -21.28 9.77
CA LEU A 97 -17.24 -22.12 9.35
C LEU A 97 -17.02 -23.32 10.30
N LYS A 98 -17.88 -24.32 10.20
CA LYS A 98 -17.83 -25.50 11.08
C LYS A 98 -16.74 -26.53 10.70
N ASN A 99 -16.36 -26.57 9.42
CA ASN A 99 -15.48 -27.61 8.86
C ASN A 99 -14.01 -27.15 8.76
N VAL A 100 -13.69 -25.91 9.17
CA VAL A 100 -12.33 -25.38 9.10
C VAL A 100 -11.41 -26.12 10.06
N LYS A 101 -10.43 -26.80 9.50
CA LYS A 101 -9.41 -27.60 10.23
C LYS A 101 -8.23 -26.75 10.66
N LYS A 102 -7.85 -25.76 9.85
CA LYS A 102 -6.69 -24.92 10.08
C LYS A 102 -7.07 -23.44 10.05
N LYS A 103 -6.75 -22.75 11.13
CA LYS A 103 -6.87 -21.28 11.23
C LYS A 103 -5.50 -20.67 11.44
N ILE A 104 -5.16 -19.66 10.67
CA ILE A 104 -3.90 -18.92 10.76
C ILE A 104 -4.27 -17.44 10.92
N LEU A 105 -3.73 -16.81 11.96
CA LEU A 105 -3.79 -15.36 12.16
C LEU A 105 -2.39 -14.81 12.05
N THR A 106 -2.24 -13.73 11.32
CA THR A 106 -1.04 -12.89 11.36
C THR A 106 -1.40 -11.53 11.93
N SER A 107 -0.49 -10.96 12.71
CA SER A 107 -0.64 -9.65 13.32
C SER A 107 0.72 -9.02 13.51
N ALA A 108 0.80 -7.71 13.34
CA ALA A 108 2.01 -6.94 13.67
C ALA A 108 2.06 -6.57 15.16
N THR A 109 0.97 -6.76 15.89
CA THR A 109 0.87 -6.50 17.33
C THR A 109 0.64 -7.78 18.11
N ASP A 110 1.20 -7.82 19.32
CA ASP A 110 0.91 -8.90 20.27
C ASP A 110 -0.41 -8.59 21.01
N SER A 111 -1.47 -9.27 20.61
CA SER A 111 -2.75 -9.19 21.32
C SER A 111 -2.72 -10.15 22.50
N GLU A 112 -2.82 -9.66 23.73
CA GLU A 112 -2.91 -10.48 24.94
C GLU A 112 -4.17 -11.37 24.93
N SER A 113 -5.26 -10.91 24.30
CA SER A 113 -6.50 -11.65 24.14
C SER A 113 -7.05 -11.57 22.72
N LEU A 114 -7.28 -12.74 22.11
CA LEU A 114 -7.97 -12.82 20.83
C LEU A 114 -9.50 -12.75 21.05
N PRO A 115 -10.23 -12.01 20.21
CA PRO A 115 -11.70 -11.96 20.30
C PRO A 115 -12.33 -13.36 20.25
N ALA A 116 -13.36 -13.57 21.08
CA ALA A 116 -14.01 -14.88 21.22
C ALA A 116 -14.55 -15.45 19.90
N PHE A 117 -14.97 -14.60 18.96
CA PHE A 117 -15.50 -15.02 17.67
C PHE A 117 -14.47 -15.75 16.78
N THR A 118 -13.15 -15.57 17.03
CA THR A 118 -12.11 -16.32 16.28
C THR A 118 -12.19 -17.82 16.53
N ALA A 119 -12.81 -18.21 17.65
CA ALA A 119 -12.97 -19.59 18.08
C ALA A 119 -11.65 -20.39 18.04
N LEU A 120 -10.54 -19.75 18.35
CA LEU A 120 -9.23 -20.39 18.47
C LEU A 120 -9.10 -21.02 19.85
N LYS A 121 -8.92 -22.35 19.88
CA LYS A 121 -8.68 -23.10 21.11
C LYS A 121 -7.19 -23.44 21.18
N LYS A 122 -6.48 -22.89 22.19
CA LYS A 122 -5.06 -23.15 22.44
C LYS A 122 -4.18 -22.94 21.17
N PRO A 123 -4.14 -21.74 20.60
CA PRO A 123 -3.33 -21.49 19.39
C PRO A 123 -1.85 -21.69 19.68
N VAL A 124 -1.11 -22.24 18.71
CA VAL A 124 0.35 -22.18 18.72
C VAL A 124 0.75 -20.77 18.36
N LYS A 125 1.41 -20.07 19.26
CA LYS A 125 1.88 -18.71 19.06
C LYS A 125 3.33 -18.74 18.56
N LEU A 126 3.55 -18.23 17.37
CA LEU A 126 4.88 -18.00 16.80
C LEU A 126 5.15 -16.49 16.89
N ASN A 127 6.03 -16.10 17.83
CA ASN A 127 6.36 -14.70 18.06
C ASN A 127 7.69 -14.35 17.38
N PHE A 128 7.59 -13.46 16.39
CA PHE A 128 8.72 -12.87 15.67
C PHE A 128 8.88 -11.37 16.00
N LEU A 129 8.12 -10.83 16.97
CA LEU A 129 8.09 -9.43 17.38
C LEU A 129 9.22 -9.10 18.38
N GLY A 130 10.38 -9.63 18.19
CA GLY A 130 11.54 -9.22 18.99
C GLY A 130 11.97 -10.20 20.07
N SER A 131 12.83 -11.12 19.68
CA SER A 131 13.97 -11.52 20.49
C SER A 131 15.20 -10.95 19.80
N ARG A 132 15.65 -9.80 20.23
CA ARG A 132 16.99 -9.32 19.85
C ARG A 132 18.00 -10.41 20.23
N LYS A 133 18.39 -11.20 19.28
CA LYS A 133 19.69 -11.88 19.35
C LYS A 133 20.71 -10.85 18.90
N ASP A 134 21.70 -10.62 19.73
CA ASP A 134 22.66 -9.52 19.70
C ASP A 134 23.53 -9.35 18.43
N ASN A 135 23.18 -9.91 17.28
CA ASN A 135 23.99 -9.86 16.07
C ASN A 135 23.21 -9.74 14.74
N GLU A 136 21.91 -9.49 14.72
CA GLU A 136 21.19 -9.20 13.46
C GLU A 136 20.82 -7.72 13.42
N THR A 137 21.37 -7.00 12.44
CA THR A 137 20.94 -5.62 12.12
C THR A 137 19.46 -5.61 11.81
N THR A 138 18.67 -4.94 12.65
CA THR A 138 17.23 -4.78 12.42
C THR A 138 16.98 -3.81 11.27
N PRO A 139 15.84 -3.84 10.59
CA PRO A 139 15.46 -2.79 9.61
C PRO A 139 15.55 -1.37 10.20
N THR A 140 15.39 -1.24 11.52
CA THR A 140 15.51 0.03 12.25
C THR A 140 16.95 0.56 12.29
N ASP A 141 17.95 -0.32 12.27
CA ASP A 141 19.39 0.07 12.33
C ASP A 141 19.86 0.71 11.01
N ARG A 142 19.04 0.64 9.96
CA ARG A 142 19.30 1.21 8.62
C ARG A 142 18.43 2.42 8.31
N LEU A 143 17.61 2.83 9.27
CA LEU A 143 16.74 3.97 9.12
C LEU A 143 17.35 5.18 9.79
N SER A 144 17.74 6.18 9.01
CA SER A 144 18.13 7.49 9.54
C SER A 144 16.87 8.29 9.83
N LEU A 145 16.68 8.68 11.08
CA LEU A 145 15.52 9.45 11.51
C LEU A 145 15.91 10.91 11.77
N TYR A 146 15.19 11.83 11.13
CA TYR A 146 15.45 13.25 11.20
C TYR A 146 14.24 14.02 11.72
N ARG A 147 14.53 15.13 12.43
CA ARG A 147 13.58 16.11 12.91
C ARG A 147 13.75 17.42 12.16
N ILE A 148 12.63 18.08 11.85
CA ILE A 148 12.57 19.42 11.26
C ILE A 148 11.50 20.22 11.99
N ASP A 149 11.89 21.37 12.53
CA ASP A 149 10.94 22.28 13.18
C ASP A 149 10.35 23.24 12.16
N SER A 150 9.03 23.29 12.07
CA SER A 150 8.32 24.28 11.28
C SER A 150 8.03 25.52 12.13
N PRO A 151 8.34 26.72 11.64
CA PRO A 151 8.12 27.95 12.40
C PRO A 151 6.63 28.29 12.60
N ILE A 152 5.76 27.70 11.78
CA ILE A 152 4.31 27.93 11.82
C ILE A 152 3.55 26.61 11.86
N LYS A 153 2.30 26.65 12.35
CA LYS A 153 1.44 25.47 12.43
C LYS A 153 1.14 24.84 11.08
N ASP A 154 1.07 25.65 10.02
CA ASP A 154 0.97 25.17 8.65
C ASP A 154 2.35 24.79 8.12
N LYS A 155 2.60 23.51 7.99
CA LYS A 155 3.92 22.94 7.67
C LYS A 155 4.21 22.84 6.17
N LEU A 156 3.38 23.41 5.30
CA LEU A 156 3.48 23.26 3.84
C LEU A 156 4.78 23.82 3.27
N GLU A 157 5.17 25.04 3.69
CA GLU A 157 6.42 25.66 3.22
C GLU A 157 7.65 24.91 3.75
N THR A 158 7.57 24.38 4.99
CA THR A 158 8.65 23.53 5.54
C THR A 158 8.77 22.23 4.77
N LEU A 159 7.64 21.62 4.38
CA LEU A 159 7.63 20.43 3.53
C LEU A 159 8.24 20.73 2.16
N LEU A 160 7.88 21.84 1.55
CA LEU A 160 8.46 22.28 0.26
C LEU A 160 9.97 22.44 0.37
N ALA A 161 10.44 23.17 1.40
CA ALA A 161 11.85 23.36 1.65
C ALA A 161 12.59 22.02 1.86
N LEU A 162 11.99 21.08 2.60
CA LEU A 162 12.54 19.73 2.74
C LEU A 162 12.67 19.04 1.37
N LEU A 163 11.61 19.04 0.55
CA LEU A 163 11.64 18.40 -0.77
C LEU A 163 12.72 18.96 -1.68
N HIS A 164 12.99 20.28 -1.63
CA HIS A 164 14.10 20.90 -2.35
C HIS A 164 15.48 20.51 -1.80
N ASN A 165 15.55 20.01 -0.57
CA ASN A 165 16.78 19.49 0.05
C ASN A 165 17.01 18.00 -0.20
N LEU A 166 15.98 17.25 -0.62
CA LEU A 166 16.08 15.82 -0.90
C LEU A 166 16.49 15.60 -2.37
N LYS A 167 17.47 14.75 -2.59
CA LYS A 167 17.77 14.26 -3.95
C LYS A 167 16.55 13.54 -4.52
N PRO A 168 16.31 13.60 -5.85
CA PRO A 168 15.20 12.91 -6.46
C PRO A 168 15.12 11.45 -6.05
N GLY A 169 13.93 10.99 -5.68
CA GLY A 169 13.69 9.62 -5.24
C GLY A 169 12.26 9.42 -4.73
N LEU A 170 11.83 8.18 -4.69
CA LEU A 170 10.50 7.84 -4.20
C LEU A 170 10.31 8.31 -2.76
N THR A 171 9.37 9.20 -2.57
CA THR A 171 9.02 9.86 -1.30
C THR A 171 7.57 9.58 -0.95
N LEU A 172 7.33 9.05 0.24
CA LEU A 172 6.00 8.82 0.77
C LEU A 172 5.73 9.79 1.93
N ILE A 173 4.73 10.65 1.75
CA ILE A 173 4.34 11.67 2.72
C ILE A 173 3.08 11.22 3.44
N PHE A 174 3.12 11.15 4.77
CA PHE A 174 2.01 10.71 5.58
C PHE A 174 1.22 11.86 6.20
N CYS A 175 -0.09 11.84 5.95
CA CYS A 175 -1.08 12.72 6.59
C CYS A 175 -2.10 11.87 7.37
N ASN A 176 -2.64 12.40 8.48
CA ASN A 176 -3.63 11.68 9.29
C ASN A 176 -5.03 11.72 8.68
N GLN A 177 -5.34 12.71 7.85
CA GLN A 177 -6.66 12.93 7.26
C GLN A 177 -6.57 13.05 5.73
N ARG A 178 -7.63 12.60 5.03
CA ARG A 178 -7.71 12.63 3.57
C ARG A 178 -7.72 14.06 3.02
N GLU A 179 -8.39 14.98 3.71
CA GLU A 179 -8.46 16.41 3.35
C GLU A 179 -7.06 17.04 3.36
N SER A 180 -6.21 16.60 4.29
CA SER A 180 -4.80 17.03 4.35
C SER A 180 -3.98 16.45 3.22
N VAL A 181 -4.26 15.21 2.80
CA VAL A 181 -3.62 14.61 1.62
C VAL A 181 -3.90 15.43 0.37
N ASP A 182 -5.18 15.75 0.12
CA ASP A 182 -5.59 16.54 -1.03
C ASP A 182 -4.99 17.96 -1.00
N ARG A 183 -4.97 18.59 0.18
CA ARG A 183 -4.38 19.91 0.38
C ARG A 183 -2.88 19.94 0.10
N VAL A 184 -2.12 18.98 0.63
CA VAL A 184 -0.68 18.86 0.38
C VAL A 184 -0.42 18.62 -1.11
N ARG A 185 -1.16 17.71 -1.74
CA ARG A 185 -1.04 17.45 -3.17
C ARG A 185 -1.30 18.71 -4.00
N GLN A 186 -2.39 19.44 -3.72
CA GLN A 186 -2.71 20.67 -4.44
C GLN A 186 -1.62 21.70 -4.29
N PHE A 187 -1.14 21.92 -3.06
CA PHE A 187 -0.07 22.87 -2.77
C PHE A 187 1.21 22.57 -3.58
N LEU A 188 1.61 21.29 -3.67
CA LEU A 188 2.77 20.86 -4.45
C LEU A 188 2.54 21.01 -5.97
N THR A 189 1.35 20.63 -6.43
CA THR A 189 0.97 20.73 -7.85
C THR A 189 0.96 22.19 -8.34
N ASP A 190 0.45 23.12 -7.53
CA ASP A 190 0.43 24.55 -7.84
C ASP A 190 1.84 25.14 -7.98
N ARG A 191 2.85 24.45 -7.44
CA ARG A 191 4.28 24.80 -7.55
C ARG A 191 5.03 23.97 -8.61
N GLY A 192 4.29 23.26 -9.46
CA GLY A 192 4.86 22.46 -10.55
C GLY A 192 5.47 21.12 -10.14
N ILE A 193 5.29 20.70 -8.87
CA ILE A 193 5.80 19.42 -8.38
C ILE A 193 4.76 18.33 -8.67
N ILE A 194 5.18 17.26 -9.37
CA ILE A 194 4.33 16.11 -9.67
C ILE A 194 4.17 15.25 -8.42
N ALA A 195 2.95 15.21 -7.88
CA ALA A 195 2.62 14.46 -6.68
C ALA A 195 1.25 13.77 -6.82
N GLU A 196 1.16 12.55 -6.33
CA GLU A 196 -0.06 11.74 -6.35
C GLU A 196 -0.67 11.65 -4.95
N ALA A 197 -2.00 11.82 -4.86
CA ALA A 197 -2.76 11.55 -3.65
C ALA A 197 -3.16 10.07 -3.59
N PHE A 198 -3.17 9.51 -2.38
CA PHE A 198 -3.64 8.14 -2.17
C PHE A 198 -4.36 7.99 -0.83
N HIS A 199 -5.69 7.93 -0.86
CA HIS A 199 -6.52 7.78 0.34
C HIS A 199 -7.86 7.08 0.05
N GLY A 200 -8.54 6.64 1.10
CA GLY A 200 -9.78 5.86 1.00
C GLY A 200 -10.98 6.57 0.38
N GLY A 201 -10.96 7.91 0.28
CA GLY A 201 -12.02 8.69 -0.38
C GLY A 201 -11.94 8.71 -1.90
N MET A 202 -10.83 8.24 -2.49
CA MET A 202 -10.65 8.19 -3.95
C MET A 202 -11.39 7.01 -4.57
N GLY A 203 -11.82 7.18 -5.84
CA GLY A 203 -12.29 6.08 -6.66
C GLY A 203 -11.20 5.02 -6.92
N GLN A 204 -11.60 3.77 -7.14
CA GLN A 204 -10.63 2.67 -7.32
C GLN A 204 -9.70 2.90 -8.53
N ALA A 205 -10.23 3.41 -9.65
CA ALA A 205 -9.45 3.71 -10.84
C ALA A 205 -8.38 4.80 -10.58
N ASP A 206 -8.73 5.83 -9.78
CA ASP A 206 -7.79 6.89 -9.44
C ASP A 206 -6.68 6.40 -8.51
N ARG A 207 -7.03 5.51 -7.55
CA ARG A 207 -6.06 4.86 -6.68
C ARG A 207 -5.07 4.00 -7.48
N GLU A 208 -5.58 3.18 -8.40
CA GLU A 208 -4.74 2.35 -9.27
C GLU A 208 -3.83 3.19 -10.16
N ARG A 209 -4.34 4.31 -10.69
CA ARG A 209 -3.54 5.25 -11.48
C ARG A 209 -2.44 5.90 -10.66
N ALA A 210 -2.74 6.39 -9.46
CA ALA A 210 -1.76 7.00 -8.56
C ALA A 210 -0.63 6.04 -8.20
N LEU A 211 -0.98 4.80 -7.83
CA LEU A 211 0.01 3.76 -7.53
C LEU A 211 0.84 3.36 -8.77
N CYS A 212 0.20 3.26 -9.94
CA CYS A 212 0.91 2.95 -11.16
C CYS A 212 1.98 4.02 -11.46
N LYS A 213 1.61 5.31 -11.37
CA LYS A 213 2.54 6.42 -11.59
C LYS A 213 3.67 6.48 -10.57
N PHE A 214 3.39 6.15 -9.31
CA PHE A 214 4.40 6.07 -8.27
C PHE A 214 5.37 4.91 -8.52
N ARG A 215 4.85 3.70 -8.82
CA ARG A 215 5.65 2.50 -9.09
C ARG A 215 6.53 2.59 -10.33
N ASN A 216 6.04 3.28 -11.36
CA ASN A 216 6.74 3.39 -12.64
C ASN A 216 7.60 4.65 -12.76
N HIS A 217 7.84 5.34 -11.65
CA HIS A 217 8.64 6.57 -11.57
C HIS A 217 8.12 7.73 -12.44
N SER A 218 6.81 7.79 -12.71
CA SER A 218 6.16 8.97 -13.33
C SER A 218 5.77 10.05 -12.30
N SER A 219 5.80 9.68 -11.02
CA SER A 219 5.74 10.58 -9.86
C SER A 219 6.69 10.06 -8.80
N TYR A 220 7.51 10.94 -8.24
CA TYR A 220 8.38 10.61 -7.11
C TYR A 220 7.69 10.77 -5.77
N ILE A 221 6.57 11.50 -5.71
CA ILE A 221 5.92 11.87 -4.47
C ILE A 221 4.52 11.25 -4.43
N CYS A 222 4.24 10.50 -3.38
CA CYS A 222 2.92 10.02 -3.03
C CYS A 222 2.55 10.52 -1.64
N ILE A 223 1.39 11.17 -1.51
CA ILE A 223 0.85 11.64 -0.23
C ILE A 223 -0.27 10.68 0.16
N SER A 224 -0.20 10.11 1.36
CA SER A 224 -1.14 9.07 1.77
C SER A 224 -1.58 9.19 3.22
N THR A 225 -2.73 8.58 3.53
CA THR A 225 -3.10 8.27 4.91
C THR A 225 -2.57 6.90 5.31
N ASP A 226 -2.37 6.66 6.61
CA ASP A 226 -1.92 5.37 7.14
C ASP A 226 -2.75 4.20 6.61
N LEU A 227 -4.07 4.36 6.68
CA LEU A 227 -5.02 3.34 6.26
C LEU A 227 -4.85 2.96 4.78
N ALA A 228 -4.65 3.95 3.93
CA ALA A 228 -4.51 3.71 2.50
C ALA A 228 -3.14 3.12 2.15
N ALA A 229 -2.08 3.53 2.85
CA ALA A 229 -0.71 3.05 2.62
C ALA A 229 -0.45 1.63 3.13
N ARG A 230 -1.31 1.12 4.02
CA ARG A 230 -1.19 -0.26 4.54
C ARG A 230 -1.46 -1.29 3.45
N GLY A 231 -0.69 -2.38 3.44
CA GLY A 231 -0.84 -3.45 2.45
C GLY A 231 -0.52 -3.05 1.01
N LEU A 232 0.03 -1.85 0.76
CA LEU A 232 0.44 -1.46 -0.57
C LEU A 232 1.72 -2.17 -1.01
N ASP A 233 1.67 -2.72 -2.21
CA ASP A 233 2.88 -3.10 -2.95
C ASP A 233 3.51 -1.82 -3.52
N ILE A 234 4.17 -1.08 -2.64
CA ILE A 234 4.96 0.09 -3.02
C ILE A 234 6.40 -0.39 -3.17
N PRO A 235 7.09 0.00 -4.25
CA PRO A 235 8.52 -0.25 -4.37
C PRO A 235 9.24 0.38 -3.18
N GLU A 236 10.46 -0.01 -2.98
CA GLU A 236 11.30 0.54 -1.92
C GLU A 236 11.33 2.06 -1.99
N VAL A 237 10.78 2.67 -0.95
CA VAL A 237 10.68 4.12 -0.84
C VAL A 237 11.95 4.62 -0.19
N LYS A 238 12.58 5.62 -0.79
CA LYS A 238 13.81 6.20 -0.27
C LYS A 238 13.55 7.09 0.94
N TYR A 239 12.49 7.89 0.88
CA TYR A 239 12.16 8.90 1.89
C TYR A 239 10.76 8.69 2.44
N ILE A 240 10.65 8.72 3.76
CA ILE A 240 9.38 8.82 4.49
C ILE A 240 9.28 10.20 5.11
N VAL A 241 8.15 10.89 4.93
CA VAL A 241 7.90 12.17 5.57
C VAL A 241 6.65 12.08 6.45
N HIS A 242 6.81 12.23 7.74
CA HIS A 242 5.71 12.38 8.68
C HIS A 242 5.28 13.85 8.71
N TYR A 243 4.43 14.24 7.75
CA TYR A 243 3.84 15.59 7.70
C TYR A 243 2.91 15.80 8.92
N HIS A 244 2.14 14.79 9.28
CA HIS A 244 1.48 14.69 10.58
C HIS A 244 2.12 13.57 11.39
N LEU A 245 2.29 13.82 12.69
CA LEU A 245 2.77 12.81 13.62
C LEU A 245 1.87 11.56 13.56
N PRO A 246 2.46 10.35 13.56
CA PRO A 246 1.69 9.13 13.75
C PRO A 246 1.02 9.13 15.13
N VAL A 247 -0.18 8.56 15.20
CA VAL A 247 -0.98 8.57 16.44
C VAL A 247 -0.40 7.66 17.53
N ASP A 248 0.40 6.67 17.14
CA ASP A 248 1.01 5.69 18.03
C ASP A 248 2.30 5.11 17.44
N PHE A 249 3.04 4.37 18.27
CA PHE A 249 4.27 3.67 17.87
C PHE A 249 4.06 2.66 16.76
N GLU A 250 2.92 1.99 16.75
CA GLU A 250 2.58 1.02 15.72
C GLU A 250 2.47 1.69 14.34
N SER A 251 1.73 2.79 14.26
CA SER A 251 1.61 3.59 13.03
C SER A 251 2.98 4.11 12.57
N PHE A 252 3.82 4.56 13.52
CA PHE A 252 5.20 4.96 13.23
C PHE A 252 6.01 3.84 12.60
N THR A 253 5.99 2.66 13.19
CA THR A 253 6.70 1.48 12.69
C THR A 253 6.19 1.06 11.31
N HIS A 254 4.87 1.05 11.10
CA HIS A 254 4.25 0.71 9.82
C HIS A 254 4.58 1.71 8.69
N ARG A 255 4.63 3.01 9.01
CA ARG A 255 5.05 4.04 8.05
C ARG A 255 6.51 3.82 7.65
N ASN A 256 7.40 3.66 8.61
CA ASN A 256 8.83 3.47 8.39
C ASN A 256 9.15 2.12 7.73
N GLY A 257 8.34 1.10 7.96
CA GLY A 257 8.45 -0.19 7.26
C GLY A 257 8.19 -0.14 5.74
N ARG A 258 7.96 1.04 5.15
CA ARG A 258 7.92 1.26 3.69
C ARG A 258 9.29 1.59 3.12
N THR A 259 10.26 1.89 3.94
CA THR A 259 11.66 2.13 3.59
C THR A 259 12.59 1.17 4.34
N ALA A 260 13.88 1.18 4.04
CA ALA A 260 14.90 0.37 4.70
C ALA A 260 14.61 -1.15 4.71
N ARG A 261 13.98 -1.68 3.65
CA ARG A 261 13.70 -3.11 3.53
C ARG A 261 14.94 -3.88 3.07
N MET A 262 15.10 -5.11 3.62
CA MET A 262 16.16 -6.07 3.28
C MET A 262 17.59 -5.53 3.39
N HIS A 263 18.07 -4.76 2.40
CA HIS A 263 19.47 -4.31 2.30
C HIS A 263 19.64 -2.82 2.02
N ALA A 264 18.55 -2.04 1.94
CA ALA A 264 18.60 -0.63 1.61
C ALA A 264 18.58 0.26 2.86
N GLU A 265 19.27 1.39 2.77
CA GLU A 265 19.21 2.48 3.72
C GLU A 265 17.99 3.35 3.42
N GLY A 266 17.27 3.78 4.46
CA GLY A 266 16.11 4.65 4.35
C GLY A 266 16.25 5.89 5.22
N GLU A 267 15.59 6.96 4.81
CA GLU A 267 15.57 8.20 5.59
C GLU A 267 14.11 8.55 5.91
N ALA A 268 13.85 8.86 7.19
CA ALA A 268 12.55 9.31 7.65
C ALA A 268 12.65 10.69 8.30
N PHE A 269 11.71 11.57 7.98
CA PHE A 269 11.67 12.95 8.40
C PHE A 269 10.38 13.23 9.18
N ILE A 270 10.50 13.82 10.36
CA ILE A 270 9.37 14.26 11.18
C ILE A 270 9.32 15.78 11.12
N ILE A 271 8.23 16.35 10.61
CA ILE A 271 8.03 17.81 10.61
C ILE A 271 7.17 18.16 11.82
N LEU A 272 7.75 18.91 12.76
CA LEU A 272 7.08 19.39 13.97
C LEU A 272 6.58 20.83 13.80
N GLY A 273 5.32 21.07 14.11
CA GLY A 273 4.78 22.42 14.28
C GLY A 273 5.15 23.01 15.64
N PRO A 274 4.91 24.32 15.84
CA PRO A 274 5.37 25.04 17.05
C PRO A 274 4.82 24.52 18.38
N THR A 275 3.68 23.82 18.34
CA THR A 275 3.01 23.27 19.53
C THR A 275 3.09 21.74 19.62
N GLU A 276 3.71 21.11 18.63
CA GLU A 276 3.89 19.66 18.61
C GLU A 276 5.16 19.28 19.36
N GLN A 277 5.10 18.19 20.11
CA GLN A 277 6.26 17.65 20.82
C GLN A 277 6.71 16.37 20.14
N MET A 278 8.03 16.09 20.17
CA MET A 278 8.58 14.84 19.70
C MET A 278 8.01 13.68 20.52
N PRO A 279 7.39 12.68 19.87
CA PRO A 279 6.90 11.51 20.59
C PRO A 279 8.04 10.69 21.20
N GLU A 280 7.76 10.02 22.32
CA GLU A 280 8.76 9.18 23.02
C GLU A 280 9.39 8.09 22.12
N TYR A 281 8.62 7.59 21.16
CA TYR A 281 9.09 6.57 20.22
C TYR A 281 10.01 7.11 19.11
N ALA A 282 10.27 8.40 19.06
CA ALA A 282 11.07 9.04 18.01
C ALA A 282 12.15 9.98 18.59
N THR A 283 12.50 9.85 19.88
CA THR A 283 13.47 10.70 20.56
C THR A 283 14.89 10.60 20.02
N GLU A 284 15.21 9.53 19.27
CA GLU A 284 16.50 9.32 18.62
C GLU A 284 16.67 10.15 17.33
N ALA A 285 15.64 10.88 16.90
CA ALA A 285 15.69 11.70 15.69
C ALA A 285 16.73 12.82 15.83
N THR A 286 17.58 12.93 14.83
CA THR A 286 18.59 14.01 14.75
C THR A 286 18.06 15.21 13.99
N ASP A 287 18.51 16.42 14.33
CA ASP A 287 18.07 17.63 13.68
C ASP A 287 18.55 17.69 12.22
N PHE A 288 17.61 17.83 11.29
CA PHE A 288 17.90 18.06 9.88
C PHE A 288 17.95 19.56 9.60
N ARG A 289 19.05 20.00 9.05
CA ARG A 289 19.21 21.42 8.67
C ARG A 289 18.83 21.60 7.20
N ILE A 290 17.80 22.39 6.97
CA ILE A 290 17.41 22.82 5.62
C ILE A 290 18.44 23.82 5.11
N ASP A 291 19.05 23.51 3.98
CA ASP A 291 19.86 24.48 3.22
C ASP A 291 18.91 25.32 2.36
N PRO A 292 18.80 26.65 2.60
CA PRO A 292 17.91 27.51 1.82
C PRO A 292 18.36 27.71 0.36
N LYS A 293 19.57 27.26 0.00
CA LYS A 293 20.11 27.31 -1.37
C LYS A 293 19.92 25.97 -2.12
N ALA A 294 19.52 24.92 -1.43
CA ALA A 294 19.26 23.64 -2.08
C ALA A 294 18.02 23.75 -2.97
N ASP A 295 18.13 23.26 -4.19
CA ASP A 295 17.03 23.25 -5.17
C ASP A 295 17.09 21.98 -6.00
N PHE A 296 16.91 20.82 -5.35
CA PHE A 296 16.78 19.56 -6.04
C PHE A 296 15.40 19.47 -6.70
N LEU A 297 15.39 19.48 -8.03
CA LEU A 297 14.16 19.33 -8.79
C LEU A 297 13.61 17.90 -8.64
N GLN A 298 12.37 17.81 -8.19
CA GLN A 298 11.65 16.52 -8.07
C GLN A 298 11.00 16.14 -9.41
N THR A 299 11.77 16.20 -10.50
CA THR A 299 11.27 15.86 -11.84
C THR A 299 11.41 14.35 -12.07
N PRO A 300 10.30 13.63 -12.20
CA PRO A 300 10.34 12.19 -12.46
C PRO A 300 10.84 11.92 -13.88
N PRO A 301 11.64 10.84 -14.09
CA PRO A 301 12.22 10.53 -15.39
C PRO A 301 11.20 9.97 -16.39
N MET A 302 10.08 9.46 -15.90
CA MET A 302 9.06 8.81 -16.72
C MET A 302 7.78 9.63 -16.80
N ALA A 303 6.98 9.38 -17.83
CA ALA A 303 5.60 9.83 -17.97
C ALA A 303 4.69 8.62 -18.22
N THR A 304 3.50 8.59 -17.60
CA THR A 304 2.55 7.49 -17.80
C THR A 304 1.57 7.82 -18.90
N PHE A 305 1.48 6.94 -19.90
CA PHE A 305 0.46 6.95 -20.92
C PHE A 305 -0.65 5.96 -20.58
N HIS A 306 -1.88 6.33 -20.88
CA HIS A 306 -3.07 5.51 -20.73
C HIS A 306 -3.56 5.05 -22.10
N PHE A 307 -3.70 3.74 -22.28
CA PHE A 307 -4.33 3.13 -23.44
C PHE A 307 -5.72 2.63 -23.06
N ALA A 308 -6.73 3.01 -23.83
CA ALA A 308 -8.14 2.59 -23.63
C ALA A 308 -8.38 1.17 -24.17
N ALA A 309 -7.44 0.25 -23.91
CA ALA A 309 -7.53 -1.16 -24.28
C ALA A 309 -6.72 -2.01 -23.28
N GLY A 310 -7.21 -3.20 -22.98
CA GLY A 310 -6.65 -4.09 -21.98
C GLY A 310 -6.78 -5.57 -22.36
N LYS A 311 -6.84 -6.44 -21.34
CA LYS A 311 -6.94 -7.89 -21.54
C LYS A 311 -8.17 -8.32 -22.33
N LYS A 312 -9.32 -7.65 -22.08
CA LYS A 312 -10.60 -7.98 -22.78
C LYS A 312 -10.57 -7.60 -24.25
N GLU A 313 -9.79 -6.59 -24.62
CA GLU A 313 -9.49 -6.21 -26.00
C GLU A 313 -8.28 -7.02 -26.56
N LYS A 314 -7.82 -8.06 -25.84
CA LYS A 314 -6.73 -8.95 -26.20
C LYS A 314 -5.38 -8.25 -26.39
N ILE A 315 -5.17 -7.13 -25.72
CA ILE A 315 -3.88 -6.42 -25.73
C ILE A 315 -2.91 -7.11 -24.78
N SER A 316 -1.72 -7.38 -25.28
CA SER A 316 -0.57 -7.90 -24.54
C SER A 316 0.50 -6.81 -24.34
N LYS A 317 1.45 -7.08 -23.43
CA LYS A 317 2.62 -6.18 -23.28
C LYS A 317 3.43 -6.07 -24.58
N GLY A 318 3.55 -7.19 -25.33
CA GLY A 318 4.25 -7.21 -26.61
C GLY A 318 3.60 -6.29 -27.64
N ASP A 319 2.27 -6.23 -27.70
CA ASP A 319 1.55 -5.34 -28.62
C ASP A 319 1.82 -3.86 -28.31
N ILE A 320 1.84 -3.50 -27.02
CA ILE A 320 2.15 -2.12 -26.58
C ILE A 320 3.60 -1.77 -26.91
N VAL A 321 4.55 -2.65 -26.61
CA VAL A 321 5.96 -2.44 -26.96
C VAL A 321 6.13 -2.33 -28.47
N GLY A 322 5.55 -3.24 -29.25
CA GLY A 322 5.59 -3.21 -30.71
C GLY A 322 5.01 -1.91 -31.29
N PHE A 323 3.88 -1.43 -30.75
CA PHE A 323 3.29 -0.16 -31.15
C PHE A 323 4.24 1.02 -30.87
N LEU A 324 4.77 1.10 -29.64
CA LEU A 324 5.64 2.20 -29.23
C LEU A 324 6.97 2.21 -29.97
N THR A 325 7.55 1.06 -30.25
CA THR A 325 8.83 0.97 -31.00
C THR A 325 8.63 1.22 -32.49
N GLN A 326 7.61 0.61 -33.13
CA GLN A 326 7.42 0.73 -34.57
C GLN A 326 6.77 2.05 -34.98
N LYS A 327 5.72 2.50 -34.28
CA LYS A 327 4.98 3.73 -34.59
C LYS A 327 5.48 4.91 -33.78
N GLY A 328 5.73 4.72 -32.47
CA GLY A 328 6.24 5.76 -31.59
C GLY A 328 7.72 6.05 -31.77
N LYS A 329 8.48 5.19 -32.47
CA LYS A 329 9.95 5.29 -32.68
C LYS A 329 10.76 5.33 -31.38
N LEU A 330 10.20 4.78 -30.29
CA LEU A 330 10.88 4.68 -29.02
C LEU A 330 11.87 3.51 -29.02
N ALA A 331 13.02 3.69 -28.38
CA ALA A 331 13.93 2.63 -28.06
C ALA A 331 13.38 1.76 -26.91
N ALA A 332 13.83 0.52 -26.82
CA ALA A 332 13.29 -0.42 -25.81
C ALA A 332 13.56 0.04 -24.35
N ASP A 333 14.66 0.70 -24.10
CA ASP A 333 15.09 1.28 -22.82
C ASP A 333 14.35 2.57 -22.46
N GLU A 334 13.66 3.20 -23.43
CA GLU A 334 12.77 4.34 -23.21
C GLU A 334 11.36 3.92 -22.74
N ILE A 335 11.06 2.60 -22.78
CA ILE A 335 9.79 2.03 -22.37
C ILE A 335 9.96 1.36 -21.00
N GLY A 336 9.31 1.90 -19.99
CA GLY A 336 9.36 1.39 -18.64
C GLY A 336 8.24 0.38 -18.33
N LEU A 337 7.75 0.40 -17.10
CA LEU A 337 6.76 -0.54 -16.61
C LEU A 337 5.45 -0.46 -17.41
N ILE A 338 4.95 -1.64 -17.82
CA ILE A 338 3.65 -1.80 -18.47
C ILE A 338 2.73 -2.59 -17.56
N GLU A 339 1.59 -1.99 -17.19
CA GLU A 339 0.50 -2.63 -16.46
C GLU A 339 -0.73 -2.77 -17.36
N ILE A 340 -1.20 -4.00 -17.58
CA ILE A 340 -2.41 -4.27 -18.36
C ILE A 340 -3.54 -4.65 -17.41
N LYS A 341 -4.61 -3.87 -17.46
CA LYS A 341 -5.88 -4.11 -16.76
C LYS A 341 -6.89 -4.75 -17.71
N ASP A 342 -8.12 -4.94 -17.25
CA ASP A 342 -9.14 -5.60 -18.07
C ASP A 342 -9.52 -4.80 -19.33
N HIS A 343 -9.72 -3.49 -19.20
CA HIS A 343 -10.21 -2.61 -20.27
C HIS A 343 -9.25 -1.46 -20.61
N TYR A 344 -8.13 -1.34 -19.94
CA TYR A 344 -7.13 -0.30 -20.19
C TYR A 344 -5.74 -0.76 -19.79
N SER A 345 -4.75 -0.02 -20.23
CA SER A 345 -3.36 -0.29 -19.88
C SER A 345 -2.63 1.01 -19.57
N TYR A 346 -1.63 0.92 -18.69
CA TYR A 346 -0.68 1.98 -18.42
C TYR A 346 0.69 1.59 -18.89
N VAL A 347 1.42 2.52 -19.45
CA VAL A 347 2.82 2.35 -19.83
C VAL A 347 3.62 3.58 -19.44
N ALA A 348 4.77 3.36 -18.83
CA ALA A 348 5.75 4.40 -18.57
C ALA A 348 6.64 4.59 -19.80
N VAL A 349 6.89 5.86 -20.15
CA VAL A 349 7.80 6.24 -21.22
C VAL A 349 8.72 7.32 -20.69
N THR A 350 9.98 7.36 -21.12
CA THR A 350 10.92 8.41 -20.74
C THR A 350 10.34 9.80 -21.05
N ARG A 351 10.41 10.72 -20.10
CA ARG A 351 9.71 12.01 -20.18
C ARG A 351 10.16 12.92 -21.30
N ASP A 352 11.40 12.82 -21.70
CA ASP A 352 12.03 13.70 -22.73
C ASP A 352 11.70 13.28 -24.18
N LYS A 353 10.76 12.31 -24.36
CA LYS A 353 10.40 11.74 -25.67
C LYS A 353 8.95 11.99 -26.07
#